data_7d8dbb25b936b49d8e251a0402359a82
#
_entry.id   7d8dbb25b936b49d8e251a0402359a82
#
_cell.length_a   1.000
_cell.length_b   1.000
_cell.length_c   1.000
_cell.angle_alpha   90.00
_cell.angle_beta   90.00
_cell.angle_gamma   90.00
#
_symmetry.space_group_name_H-M   'P 1'
#
loop_
_entity.id
_entity.type
_entity.pdbx_description
1 polymer ?
#
loop_
_entity_poly.entity_id
_entity_poly.type
_entity_poly.pdbx_seq_one_letter_code
_entity_poly.pdbx_strand_id
1 'polypeptide(L)'
;MSSRQYKIVYCTPALYMAGGVERVLTLKANYFAEYLGYDITIILTEGKDKPLFYPLSDKVKVINLNIDFEELWTCSFIKKVFVYLIKQHQYKRLLKKELFLIRPDITISLLRREINFLTSIKDGSKKIGELHINRAHYRNFEGKDANQLKNLFSKFWMKSLLSKLCRLDRLVVLTENDREAWEELDNVITIPNPLSITSLEKSLLVEKRVIAVGRYCHEKGYDHLLQAWTIVQDKCPEWHLAIFGDGDRTVYNRMIDDLHIDPQRCILNERTSDVISEYVNSSIAVCSSRFEGFGMVIVEAMACGLPVVSFDCPWGPRAIINNGRDGLLVENGNVEKLAEAIIMMIQHPEKRKGMADNAIENVQRFRIGRIAEKWKSLFDALYE
;
A
#
# COMPACT_ATOMS: atom_id res chain seq x y z
N MET A 1 5.67 -31.03 -15.86
CA MET A 1 4.99 -31.34 -14.58
C MET A 1 3.73 -30.48 -14.52
N SER A 2 2.55 -31.07 -14.33
CA SER A 2 1.32 -30.30 -14.14
C SER A 2 1.48 -29.46 -12.88
N SER A 3 1.36 -28.13 -12.98
CA SER A 3 1.41 -27.26 -11.83
C SER A 3 0.22 -27.55 -10.92
N ARG A 4 0.45 -27.75 -9.62
CA ARG A 4 -0.61 -27.94 -8.64
C ARG A 4 -1.56 -26.76 -8.69
N GLN A 5 -2.85 -27.04 -8.77
CA GLN A 5 -3.89 -26.02 -8.64
C GLN A 5 -4.24 -25.86 -7.16
N TYR A 6 -4.03 -24.67 -6.64
CA TYR A 6 -4.31 -24.37 -5.23
C TYR A 6 -5.71 -23.79 -5.05
N LYS A 7 -6.36 -24.19 -3.95
CA LYS A 7 -7.56 -23.54 -3.45
C LYS A 7 -7.14 -22.54 -2.36
N ILE A 8 -7.38 -21.26 -2.60
CA ILE A 8 -6.87 -20.16 -1.76
C ILE A 8 -8.03 -19.34 -1.21
N VAL A 9 -8.02 -19.09 0.09
CA VAL A 9 -8.95 -18.17 0.76
C VAL A 9 -8.20 -16.94 1.21
N TYR A 10 -8.66 -15.75 0.77
CA TYR A 10 -8.23 -14.46 1.31
C TYR A 10 -9.20 -13.96 2.38
N CYS A 11 -8.68 -13.41 3.48
CA CYS A 11 -9.46 -12.76 4.52
C CYS A 11 -9.12 -11.27 4.57
N THR A 12 -10.11 -10.41 4.29
CA THR A 12 -9.99 -8.95 4.31
C THR A 12 -11.30 -8.31 4.80
N PRO A 13 -11.29 -7.09 5.37
CA PRO A 13 -12.53 -6.45 5.80
C PRO A 13 -13.49 -6.15 4.66
N ALA A 14 -13.03 -5.50 3.61
CA ALA A 14 -13.89 -4.97 2.55
C ALA A 14 -13.13 -4.84 1.22
N LEU A 15 -13.90 -4.67 0.12
CA LEU A 15 -13.40 -4.36 -1.24
C LEU A 15 -14.19 -3.22 -1.91
N TYR A 16 -14.99 -2.46 -1.15
CA TYR A 16 -15.78 -1.35 -1.69
C TYR A 16 -15.05 0.01 -1.67
N MET A 17 -13.83 0.07 -1.12
CA MET A 17 -13.03 1.29 -1.06
C MET A 17 -11.95 1.33 -2.14
N ALA A 18 -11.56 2.55 -2.52
CA ALA A 18 -10.50 2.79 -3.49
C ALA A 18 -9.09 2.72 -2.88
N GLY A 19 -8.83 1.74 -2.03
CA GLY A 19 -7.56 1.59 -1.35
C GLY A 19 -6.50 0.85 -2.17
N GLY A 20 -5.23 1.09 -1.87
CA GLY A 20 -4.12 0.38 -2.50
C GLY A 20 -4.09 -1.12 -2.18
N VAL A 21 -4.53 -1.51 -0.98
CA VAL A 21 -4.61 -2.91 -0.55
C VAL A 21 -5.69 -3.65 -1.33
N GLU A 22 -6.88 -3.04 -1.46
CA GLU A 22 -8.00 -3.58 -2.23
C GLU A 22 -7.62 -3.77 -3.70
N ARG A 23 -6.92 -2.78 -4.28
CA ARG A 23 -6.44 -2.83 -5.66
C ARG A 23 -5.43 -3.96 -5.88
N VAL A 24 -4.44 -4.09 -5.00
CA VAL A 24 -3.43 -5.15 -5.07
C VAL A 24 -4.04 -6.53 -4.89
N LEU A 25 -4.96 -6.69 -3.93
CA LEU A 25 -5.65 -7.95 -3.70
C LEU A 25 -6.47 -8.34 -4.93
N THR A 26 -7.28 -7.43 -5.47
CA THR A 26 -8.09 -7.67 -6.67
C THR A 26 -7.22 -8.10 -7.86
N LEU A 27 -6.12 -7.38 -8.11
CA LEU A 27 -5.20 -7.70 -9.20
C LEU A 27 -4.59 -9.10 -9.05
N LYS A 28 -4.13 -9.47 -7.84
CA LYS A 28 -3.57 -10.80 -7.57
C LYS A 28 -4.63 -11.90 -7.69
N ALA A 29 -5.80 -11.70 -7.10
CA ALA A 29 -6.89 -12.67 -7.12
C ALA A 29 -7.33 -12.97 -8.56
N ASN A 30 -7.51 -11.94 -9.39
CA ASN A 30 -7.83 -12.09 -10.79
C ASN A 30 -6.73 -12.87 -11.53
N TYR A 31 -5.46 -12.46 -11.37
CA TYR A 31 -4.36 -13.13 -12.04
C TYR A 31 -4.22 -14.60 -11.64
N PHE A 32 -4.36 -14.91 -10.36
CA PHE A 32 -4.28 -16.29 -9.87
C PHE A 32 -5.43 -17.16 -10.40
N ALA A 33 -6.64 -16.61 -10.47
CA ALA A 33 -7.79 -17.33 -10.97
C ALA A 33 -7.77 -17.52 -12.49
N GLU A 34 -7.35 -16.50 -13.25
CA GLU A 34 -7.41 -16.50 -14.71
C GLU A 34 -6.21 -17.19 -15.36
N TYR A 35 -5.00 -16.93 -14.86
CA TYR A 35 -3.77 -17.37 -15.51
C TYR A 35 -3.11 -18.56 -14.81
N LEU A 36 -3.24 -18.70 -13.48
CA LEU A 36 -2.70 -19.86 -12.76
C LEU A 36 -3.76 -20.94 -12.53
N GLY A 37 -5.03 -20.65 -12.79
CA GLY A 37 -6.15 -21.60 -12.63
C GLY A 37 -6.44 -21.96 -11.18
N TYR A 38 -6.10 -21.11 -10.21
CA TYR A 38 -6.36 -21.34 -8.79
C TYR A 38 -7.85 -21.09 -8.44
N ASP A 39 -8.41 -21.86 -7.51
CA ASP A 39 -9.75 -21.61 -6.96
C ASP A 39 -9.65 -20.56 -5.86
N ILE A 40 -10.03 -19.31 -6.18
CA ILE A 40 -9.89 -18.18 -5.28
C ILE A 40 -11.22 -17.83 -4.65
N THR A 41 -11.23 -17.75 -3.31
CA THR A 41 -12.36 -17.22 -2.54
C THR A 41 -11.89 -16.08 -1.66
N ILE A 42 -12.60 -14.94 -1.67
CA ILE A 42 -12.35 -13.80 -0.80
C ILE A 42 -13.45 -13.73 0.26
N ILE A 43 -13.07 -13.77 1.53
CA ILE A 43 -14.00 -13.65 2.66
C ILE A 43 -13.91 -12.23 3.22
N LEU A 44 -15.07 -11.55 3.23
CA LEU A 44 -15.26 -10.19 3.73
C LEU A 44 -15.98 -10.16 5.07
N THR A 45 -15.81 -9.10 5.84
CA THR A 45 -16.53 -8.86 7.11
C THR A 45 -17.43 -7.64 7.10
N GLU A 46 -17.21 -6.72 6.15
CA GLU A 46 -17.87 -5.42 6.05
C GLU A 46 -18.54 -5.25 4.68
N GLY A 47 -19.40 -4.22 4.56
CA GLY A 47 -19.90 -3.74 3.27
C GLY A 47 -20.87 -4.67 2.57
N LYS A 48 -21.84 -5.28 3.29
CA LYS A 48 -22.80 -6.27 2.80
C LYS A 48 -23.44 -5.94 1.45
N ASP A 49 -23.90 -4.71 1.28
CA ASP A 49 -24.66 -4.30 0.10
C ASP A 49 -23.89 -3.27 -0.75
N LYS A 50 -22.60 -3.07 -0.46
CA LYS A 50 -21.77 -2.13 -1.20
C LYS A 50 -21.12 -2.81 -2.41
N PRO A 51 -21.14 -2.20 -3.60
CA PRO A 51 -20.49 -2.75 -4.78
C PRO A 51 -18.96 -2.80 -4.59
N LEU A 52 -18.34 -3.75 -5.26
CA LEU A 52 -16.87 -3.84 -5.29
C LEU A 52 -16.32 -2.62 -6.05
N PHE A 53 -15.28 -2.01 -5.51
CA PHE A 53 -14.69 -0.82 -6.15
C PHE A 53 -13.87 -1.19 -7.39
N TYR A 54 -13.05 -2.23 -7.31
CA TYR A 54 -12.27 -2.75 -8.43
C TYR A 54 -12.96 -4.00 -9.00
N PRO A 55 -12.97 -4.17 -10.34
CA PRO A 55 -13.61 -5.31 -10.98
C PRO A 55 -12.89 -6.61 -10.63
N LEU A 56 -13.64 -7.58 -10.12
CA LEU A 56 -13.19 -8.95 -9.91
C LEU A 56 -13.59 -9.85 -11.09
N SER A 57 -12.74 -10.81 -11.41
CA SER A 57 -13.03 -11.88 -12.34
C SER A 57 -14.18 -12.74 -11.85
N ASP A 58 -15.05 -13.19 -12.76
CA ASP A 58 -16.16 -14.11 -12.45
C ASP A 58 -15.69 -15.46 -11.88
N LYS A 59 -14.40 -15.78 -12.03
CA LYS A 59 -13.78 -16.98 -11.45
C LYS A 59 -13.45 -16.83 -9.96
N VAL A 60 -13.49 -15.60 -9.42
CA VAL A 60 -13.20 -15.32 -8.01
C VAL A 60 -14.51 -15.28 -7.22
N LYS A 61 -14.61 -16.14 -6.21
CA LYS A 61 -15.77 -16.18 -5.31
C LYS A 61 -15.63 -15.16 -4.20
N VAL A 62 -16.72 -14.49 -3.84
CA VAL A 62 -16.77 -13.56 -2.71
C VAL A 62 -17.83 -14.02 -1.72
N ILE A 63 -17.46 -14.13 -0.46
CA ILE A 63 -18.35 -14.48 0.66
C ILE A 63 -18.26 -13.34 1.69
N ASN A 64 -19.37 -12.69 2.00
CA ASN A 64 -19.43 -11.69 3.05
C ASN A 64 -20.06 -12.31 4.31
N LEU A 65 -19.31 -12.29 5.41
CA LEU A 65 -19.75 -12.81 6.72
C LEU A 65 -20.67 -11.83 7.46
N ASN A 66 -20.80 -10.59 6.99
CA ASN A 66 -21.64 -9.54 7.55
C ASN A 66 -21.46 -9.35 9.05
N ILE A 67 -20.21 -9.22 9.49
CA ILE A 67 -19.88 -8.97 10.91
C ILE A 67 -20.09 -7.48 11.25
N ASP A 68 -19.75 -6.60 10.31
CA ASP A 68 -19.93 -5.16 10.40
C ASP A 68 -19.30 -4.52 11.66
N PHE A 69 -17.98 -4.59 11.72
CA PHE A 69 -17.22 -3.92 12.79
C PHE A 69 -17.26 -2.39 12.68
N GLU A 70 -17.72 -1.83 11.54
CA GLU A 70 -17.85 -0.37 11.37
C GLU A 70 -18.85 0.24 12.35
N GLU A 71 -19.87 -0.51 12.80
CA GLU A 71 -20.79 -0.10 13.85
C GLU A 71 -20.09 0.32 15.17
N LEU A 72 -18.87 -0.18 15.39
CA LEU A 72 -18.11 0.15 16.60
C LEU A 72 -17.68 1.63 16.65
N TRP A 73 -17.65 2.33 15.52
CA TRP A 73 -17.21 3.73 15.48
C TRP A 73 -18.18 4.66 16.17
N THR A 74 -19.47 4.31 16.24
CA THR A 74 -20.53 5.07 16.89
C THR A 74 -20.75 4.72 18.36
N CYS A 75 -20.04 3.71 18.89
CA CYS A 75 -20.24 3.21 20.24
C CYS A 75 -19.38 3.94 21.28
N SER A 76 -19.95 4.13 22.51
CA SER A 76 -19.17 4.55 23.68
C SER A 76 -18.10 3.50 24.04
N PHE A 77 -17.03 3.89 24.73
CA PHE A 77 -15.86 3.05 24.95
C PHE A 77 -16.17 1.67 25.58
N ILE A 78 -16.96 1.63 26.66
CA ILE A 78 -17.30 0.37 27.35
C ILE A 78 -18.15 -0.52 26.43
N LYS A 79 -19.18 0.04 25.79
CA LYS A 79 -20.02 -0.66 24.81
C LYS A 79 -19.19 -1.20 23.65
N LYS A 80 -18.24 -0.38 23.16
CA LYS A 80 -17.32 -0.75 22.07
C LYS A 80 -16.52 -2.01 22.39
N VAL A 81 -15.94 -2.12 23.59
CA VAL A 81 -15.16 -3.31 24.02
C VAL A 81 -16.06 -4.55 24.05
N PHE A 82 -17.24 -4.46 24.67
CA PHE A 82 -18.15 -5.58 24.78
C PHE A 82 -18.66 -6.06 23.42
N VAL A 83 -19.14 -5.15 22.57
CA VAL A 83 -19.60 -5.46 21.22
C VAL A 83 -18.47 -6.03 20.37
N TYR A 84 -17.24 -5.48 20.49
CA TYR A 84 -16.07 -6.00 19.82
C TYR A 84 -15.81 -7.48 20.14
N LEU A 85 -15.87 -7.87 21.42
CA LEU A 85 -15.65 -9.24 21.83
C LEU A 85 -16.72 -10.20 21.26
N ILE A 86 -17.98 -9.77 21.26
CA ILE A 86 -19.08 -10.55 20.68
C ILE A 86 -18.85 -10.74 19.16
N LYS A 87 -18.60 -9.63 18.43
CA LYS A 87 -18.33 -9.68 16.99
C LYS A 87 -17.08 -10.51 16.66
N GLN A 88 -16.06 -10.44 17.50
CA GLN A 88 -14.84 -11.25 17.36
C GLN A 88 -15.13 -12.75 17.51
N HIS A 89 -15.99 -13.12 18.47
CA HIS A 89 -16.44 -14.50 18.64
C HIS A 89 -17.29 -14.99 17.45
N GLN A 90 -18.24 -14.15 17.00
CA GLN A 90 -19.05 -14.42 15.82
C GLN A 90 -18.19 -14.61 14.59
N TYR A 91 -17.22 -13.72 14.34
CA TYR A 91 -16.28 -13.81 13.24
C TYR A 91 -15.51 -15.12 13.25
N LYS A 92 -14.92 -15.47 14.41
CA LYS A 92 -14.20 -16.74 14.56
C LYS A 92 -15.09 -17.93 14.20
N ARG A 93 -16.35 -17.96 14.68
CA ARG A 93 -17.29 -19.06 14.42
C ARG A 93 -17.65 -19.17 12.94
N LEU A 94 -17.99 -18.05 12.30
CA LEU A 94 -18.38 -18.03 10.88
C LEU A 94 -17.18 -18.33 9.98
N LEU A 95 -16.03 -17.70 10.20
CA LEU A 95 -14.82 -17.99 9.44
C LEU A 95 -14.41 -19.45 9.54
N LYS A 96 -14.46 -20.02 10.76
CA LYS A 96 -14.19 -21.45 10.96
C LYS A 96 -15.14 -22.31 10.11
N LYS A 97 -16.46 -22.02 10.14
CA LYS A 97 -17.46 -22.76 9.35
C LYS A 97 -17.13 -22.72 7.86
N GLU A 98 -16.86 -21.55 7.31
CA GLU A 98 -16.54 -21.39 5.88
C GLU A 98 -15.22 -22.10 5.51
N LEU A 99 -14.16 -22.00 6.30
CA LEU A 99 -12.90 -22.68 6.03
C LEU A 99 -13.06 -24.23 6.02
N PHE A 100 -13.86 -24.79 6.95
CA PHE A 100 -14.15 -26.23 6.94
C PHE A 100 -15.03 -26.66 5.76
N LEU A 101 -15.90 -25.78 5.24
CA LEU A 101 -16.73 -26.03 4.06
C LEU A 101 -15.90 -25.94 2.78
N ILE A 102 -15.12 -24.87 2.63
CA ILE A 102 -14.28 -24.61 1.45
C ILE A 102 -13.12 -25.60 1.36
N ARG A 103 -12.53 -25.98 2.50
CA ARG A 103 -11.31 -26.80 2.61
C ARG A 103 -10.18 -26.26 1.74
N PRO A 104 -9.72 -25.02 1.98
CA PRO A 104 -8.63 -24.44 1.20
C PRO A 104 -7.30 -25.15 1.46
N ASP A 105 -6.40 -25.11 0.48
CA ASP A 105 -5.00 -25.45 0.69
C ASP A 105 -4.32 -24.33 1.52
N ILE A 106 -4.62 -23.08 1.17
CA ILE A 106 -3.97 -21.90 1.74
C ILE A 106 -5.01 -20.89 2.19
N THR A 107 -4.81 -20.33 3.38
CA THR A 107 -5.59 -19.18 3.88
C THR A 107 -4.65 -17.99 4.09
N ILE A 108 -4.90 -16.90 3.36
CA ILE A 108 -4.10 -15.66 3.42
C ILE A 108 -4.91 -14.60 4.19
N SER A 109 -4.35 -14.13 5.28
CA SER A 109 -4.88 -13.03 6.09
C SER A 109 -4.18 -11.74 5.73
N LEU A 110 -4.93 -10.67 5.44
CA LEU A 110 -4.36 -9.33 5.34
C LEU A 110 -4.12 -8.69 6.72
N LEU A 111 -3.94 -9.53 7.75
CA LEU A 111 -3.53 -9.20 9.11
C LEU A 111 -4.42 -8.15 9.79
N ARG A 112 -5.73 -8.27 9.58
CA ARG A 112 -6.72 -7.43 10.25
C ARG A 112 -7.17 -8.06 11.56
N ARG A 113 -8.46 -8.28 11.76
CA ARG A 113 -9.01 -8.79 13.02
C ARG A 113 -8.90 -10.31 13.16
N GLU A 114 -8.86 -11.03 12.05
CA GLU A 114 -8.78 -12.49 11.98
C GLU A 114 -7.48 -13.05 12.57
N ILE A 115 -6.38 -12.31 12.54
CA ILE A 115 -5.10 -12.75 13.12
C ILE A 115 -5.22 -13.11 14.62
N ASN A 116 -6.20 -12.55 15.30
CA ASN A 116 -6.41 -12.84 16.71
C ASN A 116 -6.76 -14.32 16.99
N PHE A 117 -7.29 -15.04 15.99
CA PHE A 117 -7.73 -16.42 16.16
C PHE A 117 -7.43 -17.34 14.97
N LEU A 118 -7.01 -16.80 13.81
CA LEU A 118 -6.85 -17.58 12.58
C LEU A 118 -5.96 -18.83 12.76
N THR A 119 -4.81 -18.67 13.40
CA THR A 119 -3.87 -19.77 13.65
C THR A 119 -4.40 -20.82 14.63
N SER A 120 -5.53 -20.56 15.31
CA SER A 120 -6.22 -21.54 16.16
C SER A 120 -7.24 -22.40 15.39
N ILE A 121 -7.57 -22.04 14.14
CA ILE A 121 -8.46 -22.82 13.28
C ILE A 121 -7.66 -23.90 12.58
N LYS A 122 -7.93 -25.16 12.91
CA LYS A 122 -7.22 -26.34 12.39
C LYS A 122 -8.03 -27.01 11.27
N ASP A 123 -8.19 -26.30 10.15
CA ASP A 123 -8.91 -26.73 8.95
C ASP A 123 -8.01 -27.43 7.91
N GLY A 124 -6.72 -27.58 8.22
CA GLY A 124 -5.72 -28.23 7.36
C GLY A 124 -4.99 -27.26 6.41
N SER A 125 -5.48 -26.04 6.20
CA SER A 125 -4.82 -25.09 5.32
C SER A 125 -3.57 -24.47 5.91
N LYS A 126 -2.59 -24.15 5.08
CA LYS A 126 -1.43 -23.33 5.43
C LYS A 126 -1.89 -21.89 5.68
N LYS A 127 -1.39 -21.26 6.74
CA LYS A 127 -1.77 -19.91 7.15
C LYS A 127 -0.68 -18.91 6.81
N ILE A 128 -0.99 -17.99 5.90
CA ILE A 128 -0.08 -16.92 5.49
C ILE A 128 -0.64 -15.59 5.99
N GLY A 129 0.22 -14.75 6.56
CA GLY A 129 -0.07 -13.33 6.80
C GLY A 129 0.53 -12.49 5.69
N GLU A 130 -0.22 -11.53 5.17
CA GLU A 130 0.28 -10.56 4.19
C GLU A 130 0.15 -9.15 4.78
N LEU A 131 1.28 -8.47 4.99
CA LEU A 131 1.35 -7.18 5.66
C LEU A 131 1.56 -6.06 4.64
N HIS A 132 0.58 -5.16 4.51
CA HIS A 132 0.62 -4.01 3.59
C HIS A 132 1.03 -2.69 4.23
N ILE A 133 1.37 -2.73 5.50
CA ILE A 133 1.93 -1.61 6.26
C ILE A 133 3.23 -2.09 6.91
N ASN A 134 4.17 -1.19 7.14
CA ASN A 134 5.44 -1.57 7.77
C ASN A 134 5.28 -1.85 9.27
N ARG A 135 6.26 -2.56 9.85
CA ARG A 135 6.28 -2.96 11.28
C ARG A 135 6.06 -1.78 12.22
N ALA A 136 6.75 -0.66 12.00
CA ALA A 136 6.69 0.48 12.92
C ALA A 136 5.29 1.09 13.07
N HIS A 137 4.45 0.95 12.02
CA HIS A 137 3.08 1.49 12.01
C HIS A 137 2.01 0.40 12.18
N TYR A 138 2.41 -0.87 12.15
CA TYR A 138 1.47 -1.98 12.32
C TYR A 138 1.10 -2.15 13.79
N ARG A 139 -0.11 -1.69 14.15
CA ARG A 139 -0.66 -1.79 15.52
C ARG A 139 0.26 -1.18 16.59
N ASN A 140 1.05 -0.21 16.22
CA ASN A 140 1.91 0.51 17.17
C ASN A 140 1.06 1.52 17.95
N PHE A 141 1.06 1.41 19.28
CA PHE A 141 0.38 2.30 20.21
C PHE A 141 1.37 3.23 20.93
N GLU A 142 2.63 3.27 20.54
CA GLU A 142 3.65 4.14 21.10
C GLU A 142 3.44 5.58 20.63
N GLY A 143 2.68 6.37 21.40
CA GLY A 143 2.61 7.82 21.22
C GLY A 143 3.68 8.52 22.05
N LYS A 144 4.14 9.70 21.59
CA LYS A 144 5.15 10.52 22.31
C LYS A 144 4.74 10.90 23.75
N ASP A 145 3.44 10.76 24.11
CA ASP A 145 2.85 11.09 25.42
C ASP A 145 2.36 9.83 26.19
N ALA A 146 2.98 8.67 25.96
CA ALA A 146 2.51 7.43 26.59
C ALA A 146 2.96 7.33 28.04
N ASN A 147 2.00 7.33 28.98
CA ASN A 147 2.23 6.99 30.39
C ASN A 147 2.79 5.58 30.53
N GLN A 148 3.53 5.30 31.64
CA GLN A 148 4.16 3.99 31.91
C GLN A 148 3.20 2.81 31.73
N LEU A 149 1.93 2.96 32.10
CA LEU A 149 0.88 1.95 31.92
C LEU A 149 0.57 1.67 30.44
N LYS A 150 0.55 2.71 29.59
CA LYS A 150 0.36 2.55 28.14
C LYS A 150 1.56 1.80 27.50
N ASN A 151 2.78 2.11 27.94
CA ASN A 151 3.98 1.43 27.46
C ASN A 151 4.00 -0.05 27.87
N LEU A 152 3.58 -0.38 29.09
CA LEU A 152 3.46 -1.77 29.54
C LEU A 152 2.40 -2.54 28.75
N PHE A 153 1.25 -1.90 28.49
CA PHE A 153 0.18 -2.46 27.64
C PHE A 153 0.64 -2.67 26.20
N SER A 154 1.36 -1.71 25.63
CA SER A 154 1.92 -1.80 24.28
C SER A 154 2.89 -2.98 24.15
N LYS A 155 3.80 -3.15 25.12
CA LYS A 155 4.72 -4.29 25.15
C LYS A 155 4.00 -5.66 25.27
N PHE A 156 3.01 -5.75 26.16
CA PHE A 156 2.19 -6.97 26.29
C PHE A 156 1.43 -7.26 24.98
N TRP A 157 0.84 -6.25 24.39
CA TRP A 157 0.13 -6.37 23.12
C TRP A 157 1.05 -6.81 21.98
N MET A 158 2.25 -6.22 21.88
CA MET A 158 3.25 -6.60 20.88
C MET A 158 3.70 -8.06 21.08
N LYS A 159 3.98 -8.46 22.29
CA LYS A 159 4.32 -9.86 22.61
C LYS A 159 3.18 -10.83 22.21
N SER A 160 1.93 -10.46 22.48
CA SER A 160 0.77 -11.24 22.05
C SER A 160 0.65 -11.31 20.52
N LEU A 161 0.93 -10.21 19.83
CA LEU A 161 0.93 -10.14 18.35
C LEU A 161 2.03 -11.04 17.78
N LEU A 162 3.27 -10.91 18.23
CA LEU A 162 4.40 -11.74 17.81
C LEU A 162 4.11 -13.22 18.01
N SER A 163 3.53 -13.62 19.16
CA SER A 163 3.08 -15.00 19.41
C SER A 163 2.05 -15.52 18.43
N LYS A 164 1.28 -14.66 17.77
CA LYS A 164 0.32 -15.05 16.72
C LYS A 164 1.00 -15.11 15.35
N LEU A 165 1.88 -14.14 15.05
CA LEU A 165 2.60 -14.09 13.80
C LEU A 165 3.59 -15.24 13.63
N CYS A 166 4.29 -15.66 14.71
CA CYS A 166 5.20 -16.81 14.66
C CYS A 166 4.48 -18.15 14.43
N ARG A 167 3.14 -18.21 14.62
CA ARG A 167 2.33 -19.42 14.34
C ARG A 167 1.82 -19.48 12.91
N LEU A 168 2.04 -18.45 12.11
CA LEU A 168 1.77 -18.49 10.68
C LEU A 168 2.82 -19.38 10.01
N ASP A 169 2.44 -20.07 8.93
CA ASP A 169 3.41 -20.80 8.11
C ASP A 169 4.39 -19.81 7.45
N ARG A 170 3.90 -18.64 7.02
CA ARG A 170 4.73 -17.52 6.53
C ARG A 170 4.07 -16.17 6.81
N LEU A 171 4.92 -15.18 7.06
CA LEU A 171 4.57 -13.75 7.08
C LEU A 171 5.20 -13.08 5.85
N VAL A 172 4.37 -12.59 4.94
CA VAL A 172 4.80 -11.87 3.75
C VAL A 172 4.82 -10.38 4.03
N VAL A 173 5.95 -9.74 3.82
CA VAL A 173 6.15 -8.29 3.87
C VAL A 173 6.58 -7.76 2.51
N LEU A 174 6.53 -6.45 2.30
CA LEU A 174 6.67 -5.87 0.96
C LEU A 174 8.11 -5.49 0.59
N THR A 175 8.99 -5.32 1.57
CA THR A 175 10.39 -4.89 1.36
C THR A 175 11.37 -5.66 2.24
N GLU A 176 12.63 -5.76 1.81
CA GLU A 176 13.67 -6.42 2.62
C GLU A 176 13.92 -5.69 3.94
N ASN A 177 13.94 -4.36 3.91
CA ASN A 177 14.10 -3.58 5.14
C ASN A 177 12.98 -3.84 6.17
N ASP A 178 11.74 -4.08 5.69
CA ASP A 178 10.66 -4.46 6.60
C ASP A 178 10.83 -5.90 7.10
N ARG A 179 11.34 -6.82 6.27
CA ARG A 179 11.69 -8.19 6.70
C ARG A 179 12.74 -8.16 7.80
N GLU A 180 13.81 -7.41 7.61
CA GLU A 180 14.88 -7.25 8.61
C GLU A 180 14.37 -6.65 9.92
N ALA A 181 13.35 -5.79 9.87
CA ALA A 181 12.75 -5.22 11.07
C ALA A 181 12.00 -6.24 11.94
N TRP A 182 11.64 -7.42 11.43
CA TRP A 182 10.96 -8.50 12.16
C TRP A 182 11.98 -9.52 12.72
N GLU A 183 13.03 -9.07 13.41
CA GLU A 183 14.13 -9.89 13.95
C GLU A 183 13.68 -11.06 14.82
N GLU A 184 12.49 -10.96 15.46
CA GLU A 184 11.98 -12.00 16.37
C GLU A 184 11.24 -13.13 15.64
N LEU A 185 11.11 -13.05 14.31
CA LEU A 185 10.33 -14.01 13.50
C LEU A 185 11.19 -14.65 12.41
N ASP A 186 11.24 -15.98 12.39
CA ASP A 186 12.00 -16.77 11.40
C ASP A 186 11.18 -17.09 10.13
N ASN A 187 9.89 -16.78 10.14
CA ASN A 187 8.96 -17.14 9.07
C ASN A 187 8.62 -15.97 8.11
N VAL A 188 9.40 -14.89 8.15
CA VAL A 188 9.19 -13.69 7.33
C VAL A 188 9.85 -13.80 5.98
N ILE A 189 9.13 -13.48 4.93
CA ILE A 189 9.63 -13.43 3.56
C ILE A 189 9.18 -12.15 2.86
N THR A 190 9.91 -11.77 1.81
CA THR A 190 9.62 -10.55 1.05
C THR A 190 9.01 -10.89 -0.31
N ILE A 191 7.76 -10.42 -0.52
CA ILE A 191 7.12 -10.41 -1.84
C ILE A 191 6.53 -9.01 -2.05
N PRO A 192 7.08 -8.23 -2.99
CA PRO A 192 6.59 -6.88 -3.28
C PRO A 192 5.17 -6.88 -3.86
N ASN A 193 4.49 -5.73 -3.76
CA ASN A 193 3.24 -5.54 -4.46
C ASN A 193 3.45 -5.54 -5.99
N PRO A 194 2.51 -6.09 -6.75
CA PRO A 194 2.53 -6.01 -8.20
C PRO A 194 2.21 -4.59 -8.67
N LEU A 195 2.79 -4.21 -9.80
CA LEU A 195 2.40 -3.01 -10.54
C LEU A 195 0.92 -3.07 -10.90
N SER A 196 0.17 -2.05 -10.50
CA SER A 196 -1.29 -2.02 -10.61
C SER A 196 -1.82 -1.37 -11.88
N ILE A 197 -0.93 -0.77 -12.67
CA ILE A 197 -1.29 -0.14 -13.94
C ILE A 197 -0.52 -0.79 -15.10
N THR A 198 -1.21 -0.95 -16.20
CA THR A 198 -0.64 -1.38 -17.48
C THR A 198 -0.90 -0.27 -18.49
N SER A 199 0.02 0.67 -18.63
CA SER A 199 -0.05 1.66 -19.68
C SER A 199 0.95 1.35 -20.79
N LEU A 200 0.49 1.42 -22.04
CA LEU A 200 1.36 1.44 -23.22
C LEU A 200 1.90 2.86 -23.47
N GLU A 201 1.16 3.86 -23.00
CA GLU A 201 1.54 5.28 -23.14
C GLU A 201 2.56 5.66 -22.08
N LYS A 202 3.52 6.47 -22.47
CA LYS A 202 4.58 7.00 -21.61
C LYS A 202 4.61 8.51 -21.73
N SER A 203 5.01 9.16 -20.63
CA SER A 203 5.27 10.59 -20.68
C SER A 203 6.40 10.89 -21.67
N LEU A 204 6.17 11.94 -22.46
CA LEU A 204 7.20 12.52 -23.34
C LEU A 204 8.12 13.48 -22.58
N LEU A 205 7.84 13.76 -21.32
CA LEU A 205 8.58 14.66 -20.42
C LEU A 205 8.66 16.11 -20.92
N VAL A 206 7.71 16.51 -21.78
CA VAL A 206 7.66 17.87 -22.37
C VAL A 206 6.81 18.82 -21.55
N GLU A 207 5.86 18.28 -20.79
CA GLU A 207 4.98 19.08 -19.95
C GLU A 207 5.74 19.68 -18.76
N LYS A 208 5.57 20.97 -18.53
CA LYS A 208 6.19 21.67 -17.38
C LYS A 208 5.40 21.42 -16.10
N ARG A 209 5.15 20.13 -15.79
CA ARG A 209 4.30 19.71 -14.67
C ARG A 209 5.00 18.69 -13.79
N VAL A 210 5.01 19.00 -12.49
CA VAL A 210 5.34 18.09 -11.40
C VAL A 210 4.03 17.51 -10.84
N ILE A 211 3.97 16.20 -10.62
CA ILE A 211 2.78 15.54 -10.09
C ILE A 211 3.07 14.84 -8.77
N ALA A 212 2.12 14.93 -7.83
CA ALA A 212 2.07 14.09 -6.64
C ALA A 212 0.69 13.43 -6.54
N VAL A 213 0.66 12.14 -6.14
CA VAL A 213 -0.59 11.38 -6.04
C VAL A 213 -0.68 10.70 -4.67
N GLY A 214 -1.82 10.86 -3.99
CA GLY A 214 -2.07 10.23 -2.69
C GLY A 214 -3.13 10.97 -1.89
N ARG A 215 -3.63 10.33 -0.82
CA ARG A 215 -4.64 10.94 0.05
C ARG A 215 -4.12 12.24 0.70
N TYR A 216 -4.98 13.22 0.88
CA TYR A 216 -4.66 14.41 1.67
C TYR A 216 -4.66 14.05 3.16
N CYS A 217 -3.53 13.60 3.66
CA CYS A 217 -3.33 13.17 5.04
C CYS A 217 -1.89 13.42 5.48
N HIS A 218 -1.66 13.42 6.79
CA HIS A 218 -0.35 13.71 7.39
C HIS A 218 0.76 12.81 6.86
N GLU A 219 0.44 11.54 6.61
CA GLU A 219 1.41 10.53 6.13
C GLU A 219 2.02 10.90 4.77
N LYS A 220 1.26 11.59 3.90
CA LYS A 220 1.72 11.96 2.55
C LYS A 220 2.62 13.20 2.51
N GLY A 221 2.70 13.96 3.62
CA GLY A 221 3.67 15.03 3.77
C GLY A 221 3.52 16.16 2.76
N TYR A 222 2.30 16.46 2.30
CA TYR A 222 2.07 17.54 1.34
C TYR A 222 2.37 18.92 1.90
N ASP A 223 2.39 19.08 3.21
CA ASP A 223 2.89 20.27 3.88
C ASP A 223 4.39 20.51 3.58
N HIS A 224 5.22 19.47 3.61
CA HIS A 224 6.62 19.56 3.19
C HIS A 224 6.75 19.83 1.68
N LEU A 225 5.90 19.22 0.86
CA LEU A 225 5.91 19.45 -0.59
C LEU A 225 5.55 20.89 -0.93
N LEU A 226 4.54 21.47 -0.28
CA LEU A 226 4.15 22.86 -0.48
C LEU A 226 5.27 23.82 -0.04
N GLN A 227 5.93 23.56 1.10
CA GLN A 227 7.10 24.33 1.51
C GLN A 227 8.25 24.22 0.48
N ALA A 228 8.54 23.02 -0.04
CA ALA A 228 9.53 22.86 -1.10
C ALA A 228 9.13 23.59 -2.39
N TRP A 229 7.81 23.62 -2.69
CA TRP A 229 7.29 24.27 -3.88
C TRP A 229 7.49 25.79 -3.88
N THR A 230 7.53 26.46 -2.70
CA THR A 230 7.87 27.90 -2.66
C THR A 230 9.23 28.18 -3.28
N ILE A 231 10.22 27.32 -3.02
CA ILE A 231 11.57 27.45 -3.56
C ILE A 231 11.60 27.11 -5.05
N VAL A 232 10.80 26.10 -5.46
CA VAL A 232 10.73 25.66 -6.87
C VAL A 232 10.06 26.72 -7.73
N GLN A 233 8.93 27.29 -7.29
CA GLN A 233 8.20 28.29 -8.08
C GLN A 233 9.03 29.55 -8.38
N ASP A 234 9.90 29.95 -7.46
CA ASP A 234 10.76 31.13 -7.64
C ASP A 234 11.86 30.87 -8.68
N LYS A 235 12.44 29.67 -8.67
CA LYS A 235 13.55 29.31 -9.59
C LYS A 235 13.07 28.77 -10.93
N CYS A 236 11.85 28.26 -10.99
CA CYS A 236 11.27 27.62 -12.17
C CYS A 236 9.84 28.13 -12.44
N PRO A 237 9.65 29.42 -12.80
CA PRO A 237 8.34 30.09 -12.84
C PRO A 237 7.37 29.52 -13.87
N GLU A 238 7.85 28.75 -14.84
CA GLU A 238 6.98 28.14 -15.87
C GLU A 238 6.45 26.76 -15.49
N TRP A 239 6.86 26.22 -14.32
CA TRP A 239 6.45 24.89 -13.89
C TRP A 239 5.24 24.94 -12.96
N HIS A 240 4.46 23.87 -12.99
CA HIS A 240 3.23 23.71 -12.21
C HIS A 240 3.33 22.47 -11.33
N LEU A 241 2.72 22.52 -10.15
CA LEU A 241 2.53 21.39 -9.28
C LEU A 241 1.05 20.98 -9.31
N ALA A 242 0.79 19.71 -9.61
CA ALA A 242 -0.55 19.13 -9.53
C ALA A 242 -0.56 17.99 -8.48
N ILE A 243 -1.42 18.10 -7.46
CA ILE A 243 -1.59 17.08 -6.44
C ILE A 243 -2.97 16.45 -6.63
N PHE A 244 -3.05 15.12 -6.72
CA PHE A 244 -4.30 14.38 -6.90
C PHE A 244 -4.56 13.44 -5.72
N GLY A 245 -5.76 13.51 -5.14
CA GLY A 245 -6.09 12.60 -4.04
C GLY A 245 -7.44 12.81 -3.40
N ASP A 246 -7.81 11.85 -2.56
CA ASP A 246 -8.96 11.95 -1.67
C ASP A 246 -8.57 12.59 -0.33
N GLY A 247 -9.53 13.20 0.34
CA GLY A 247 -9.38 13.76 1.68
C GLY A 247 -9.66 15.25 1.76
N ASP A 248 -9.53 15.79 2.97
CA ASP A 248 -9.78 17.21 3.23
C ASP A 248 -8.57 18.04 2.78
N ARG A 249 -8.81 18.95 1.84
CA ARG A 249 -7.82 19.88 1.28
C ARG A 249 -7.76 21.22 1.99
N THR A 250 -8.66 21.47 2.94
CA THR A 250 -8.82 22.78 3.60
C THR A 250 -7.52 23.29 4.22
N VAL A 251 -6.79 22.40 4.91
CA VAL A 251 -5.51 22.77 5.54
C VAL A 251 -4.47 23.13 4.49
N TYR A 252 -4.39 22.38 3.41
CA TYR A 252 -3.41 22.58 2.34
C TYR A 252 -3.71 23.82 1.49
N ASN A 253 -4.99 24.14 1.26
CA ASN A 253 -5.39 25.39 0.60
C ASN A 253 -4.97 26.61 1.43
N ARG A 254 -5.18 26.59 2.76
CA ARG A 254 -4.69 27.65 3.65
C ARG A 254 -3.17 27.77 3.58
N MET A 255 -2.46 26.64 3.54
CA MET A 255 -0.99 26.68 3.41
C MET A 255 -0.53 27.30 2.09
N ILE A 256 -1.25 27.08 0.98
CA ILE A 256 -0.95 27.74 -0.30
C ILE A 256 -1.04 29.26 -0.13
N ASP A 257 -2.09 29.76 0.52
CA ASP A 257 -2.28 31.18 0.78
C ASP A 257 -1.20 31.72 1.73
N ASP A 258 -0.95 31.07 2.86
CA ASP A 258 0.01 31.48 3.89
C ASP A 258 1.45 31.48 3.36
N LEU A 259 1.80 30.55 2.48
CA LEU A 259 3.13 30.43 1.86
C LEU A 259 3.28 31.27 0.59
N HIS A 260 2.25 32.04 0.21
CA HIS A 260 2.23 32.87 -1.00
C HIS A 260 2.55 32.08 -2.28
N ILE A 261 2.07 30.82 -2.34
CA ILE A 261 2.19 30.00 -3.54
C ILE A 261 1.16 30.47 -4.56
N ASP A 262 1.57 30.63 -5.80
CA ASP A 262 0.66 30.98 -6.88
C ASP A 262 -0.40 29.89 -7.10
N PRO A 263 -1.69 30.15 -6.83
CA PRO A 263 -2.74 29.15 -6.95
C PRO A 263 -3.00 28.67 -8.39
N GLN A 264 -2.51 29.39 -9.39
CA GLN A 264 -2.58 28.96 -10.78
C GLN A 264 -1.50 27.93 -11.11
N ARG A 265 -0.44 27.88 -10.32
CA ARG A 265 0.72 26.99 -10.51
C ARG A 265 0.82 25.85 -9.49
N CYS A 266 -0.04 25.84 -8.49
CA CYS A 266 -0.15 24.74 -7.51
C CYS A 266 -1.61 24.36 -7.32
N ILE A 267 -2.02 23.27 -7.94
CA ILE A 267 -3.43 22.87 -8.00
C ILE A 267 -3.64 21.60 -7.16
N LEU A 268 -4.54 21.70 -6.17
CA LEU A 268 -4.99 20.57 -5.38
C LEU A 268 -6.25 19.96 -5.98
N ASN A 269 -6.09 18.83 -6.64
CA ASN A 269 -7.17 18.13 -7.33
C ASN A 269 -7.81 17.06 -6.46
N GLU A 270 -9.06 16.72 -6.78
CA GLU A 270 -9.69 15.50 -6.28
C GLU A 270 -9.04 14.26 -6.88
N ARG A 271 -9.42 13.11 -6.35
CA ARG A 271 -9.02 11.85 -6.93
C ARG A 271 -9.51 11.74 -8.38
N THR A 272 -8.63 11.39 -9.28
CA THR A 272 -8.97 11.08 -10.67
C THR A 272 -9.29 9.58 -10.84
N SER A 273 -10.17 9.25 -11.76
CA SER A 273 -10.38 7.88 -12.24
C SER A 273 -9.32 7.47 -13.27
N ASP A 274 -8.66 8.42 -13.91
CA ASP A 274 -7.62 8.22 -14.92
C ASP A 274 -6.28 8.81 -14.47
N VAL A 275 -5.68 8.18 -13.47
CA VAL A 275 -4.37 8.58 -12.96
C VAL A 275 -3.25 8.36 -14.00
N ILE A 276 -3.44 7.44 -14.94
CA ILE A 276 -2.46 7.15 -15.98
C ILE A 276 -2.30 8.38 -16.87
N SER A 277 -3.40 8.95 -17.35
CA SER A 277 -3.37 10.19 -18.15
C SER A 277 -2.68 11.32 -17.40
N GLU A 278 -2.92 11.44 -16.08
CA GLU A 278 -2.27 12.47 -15.27
C GLU A 278 -0.75 12.27 -15.16
N TYR A 279 -0.30 11.02 -15.01
CA TYR A 279 1.13 10.73 -15.06
C TYR A 279 1.73 11.00 -16.45
N VAL A 280 1.09 10.53 -17.51
CA VAL A 280 1.59 10.71 -18.91
C VAL A 280 1.72 12.19 -19.26
N ASN A 281 0.79 13.04 -18.79
CA ASN A 281 0.81 14.48 -18.97
C ASN A 281 1.65 15.21 -17.90
N SER A 282 2.66 14.57 -17.32
CA SER A 282 3.59 15.16 -16.36
C SER A 282 5.03 14.82 -16.73
N SER A 283 6.01 15.52 -16.16
CA SER A 283 7.43 15.28 -16.45
C SER A 283 8.24 14.79 -15.24
N ILE A 284 7.74 15.01 -14.03
CA ILE A 284 8.39 14.60 -12.78
C ILE A 284 7.31 14.17 -11.81
N ALA A 285 7.49 13.04 -11.14
CA ALA A 285 6.65 12.66 -10.01
C ALA A 285 7.36 12.91 -8.69
N VAL A 286 6.59 13.30 -7.65
CA VAL A 286 7.13 13.54 -6.31
C VAL A 286 6.39 12.70 -5.28
N CYS A 287 7.15 12.07 -4.38
CA CYS A 287 6.65 11.38 -3.21
C CYS A 287 7.23 12.02 -1.94
N SER A 288 6.46 12.89 -1.30
CA SER A 288 6.85 13.61 -0.07
C SER A 288 6.42 12.89 1.21
N SER A 289 6.08 11.62 1.12
CA SER A 289 5.53 10.84 2.24
C SER A 289 6.52 10.74 3.41
N ARG A 290 5.99 10.89 4.63
CA ARG A 290 6.76 10.68 5.87
C ARG A 290 7.09 9.21 6.10
N PHE A 291 6.22 8.33 5.64
CA PHE A 291 6.45 6.88 5.59
C PHE A 291 5.56 6.22 4.53
N GLU A 292 6.01 5.10 4.04
CA GLU A 292 5.28 4.24 3.07
C GLU A 292 5.38 2.77 3.51
N GLY A 293 4.35 1.98 3.22
CA GLY A 293 4.45 0.53 3.32
C GLY A 293 5.23 -0.06 2.14
N PHE A 294 4.94 0.45 0.93
CA PHE A 294 5.64 0.09 -0.30
C PHE A 294 5.87 1.32 -1.19
N GLY A 295 4.84 2.09 -1.48
CA GLY A 295 4.92 3.25 -2.38
C GLY A 295 4.39 2.94 -3.78
N MET A 296 3.14 2.45 -3.86
CA MET A 296 2.50 2.11 -5.14
C MET A 296 2.56 3.26 -6.15
N VAL A 297 2.37 4.50 -5.70
CA VAL A 297 2.42 5.70 -6.55
C VAL A 297 3.79 5.91 -7.22
N ILE A 298 4.87 5.46 -6.57
CA ILE A 298 6.23 5.50 -7.14
C ILE A 298 6.32 4.52 -8.32
N VAL A 299 5.91 3.28 -8.10
CA VAL A 299 5.93 2.23 -9.14
C VAL A 299 5.02 2.61 -10.32
N GLU A 300 3.86 3.21 -10.03
CA GLU A 300 2.90 3.67 -11.04
C GLU A 300 3.49 4.81 -11.89
N ALA A 301 4.05 5.84 -11.26
CA ALA A 301 4.69 6.96 -11.95
C ALA A 301 5.86 6.48 -12.82
N MET A 302 6.75 5.63 -12.28
CA MET A 302 7.87 5.06 -13.04
C MET A 302 7.38 4.20 -14.21
N ALA A 303 6.28 3.48 -14.07
CA ALA A 303 5.67 2.70 -15.15
C ALA A 303 5.11 3.57 -16.26
N CYS A 304 4.69 4.81 -15.98
CA CYS A 304 4.29 5.81 -16.97
C CYS A 304 5.48 6.60 -17.54
N GLY A 305 6.72 6.24 -17.20
CA GLY A 305 7.91 6.90 -17.70
C GLY A 305 8.27 8.20 -16.98
N LEU A 306 7.84 8.37 -15.73
CA LEU A 306 8.25 9.51 -14.92
C LEU A 306 9.42 9.14 -14.01
N PRO A 307 10.50 9.91 -13.96
CA PRO A 307 11.46 9.82 -12.88
C PRO A 307 10.82 10.38 -11.60
N VAL A 308 11.14 9.76 -10.48
CA VAL A 308 10.54 10.12 -9.19
C VAL A 308 11.56 10.81 -8.30
N VAL A 309 11.19 11.94 -7.71
CA VAL A 309 11.88 12.55 -6.58
C VAL A 309 11.13 12.17 -5.31
N SER A 310 11.79 11.50 -4.38
CA SER A 310 11.13 11.02 -3.17
C SER A 310 11.94 11.33 -1.92
N PHE A 311 11.27 11.61 -0.82
CA PHE A 311 11.90 11.43 0.47
C PHE A 311 12.33 9.97 0.62
N ASP A 312 13.51 9.75 1.18
CA ASP A 312 14.00 8.45 1.60
C ASP A 312 13.35 8.06 2.94
N CYS A 313 12.02 8.03 2.92
CA CYS A 313 11.27 7.64 4.09
C CYS A 313 11.38 6.14 4.33
N PRO A 314 11.20 5.69 5.59
CA PRO A 314 11.38 4.28 5.93
C PRO A 314 10.55 3.34 5.05
N TRP A 315 11.18 2.24 4.65
CA TRP A 315 10.73 1.01 4.00
C TRP A 315 10.39 1.06 2.50
N GLY A 316 9.61 2.03 2.03
CA GLY A 316 9.05 1.98 0.68
C GLY A 316 10.00 2.46 -0.43
N PRO A 317 10.32 3.76 -0.49
CA PRO A 317 10.97 4.37 -1.65
C PRO A 317 12.32 3.75 -2.03
N ARG A 318 13.21 3.49 -1.05
CA ARG A 318 14.53 2.89 -1.34
C ARG A 318 14.46 1.42 -1.80
N ALA A 319 13.34 0.73 -1.57
CA ALA A 319 13.13 -0.60 -2.12
C ALA A 319 12.73 -0.56 -3.60
N ILE A 320 12.33 0.61 -4.12
CA ILE A 320 11.87 0.82 -5.48
C ILE A 320 12.89 1.61 -6.29
N ILE A 321 13.34 2.76 -5.79
CA ILE A 321 14.18 3.72 -6.49
C ILE A 321 15.67 3.37 -6.31
N ASN A 322 16.39 3.24 -7.41
CA ASN A 322 17.86 3.23 -7.44
C ASN A 322 18.33 4.69 -7.53
N ASN A 323 18.71 5.26 -6.39
CA ASN A 323 19.04 6.66 -6.26
C ASN A 323 20.10 7.12 -7.29
N GLY A 324 19.82 8.20 -8.00
CA GLY A 324 20.67 8.76 -9.05
C GLY A 324 20.62 8.05 -10.40
N ARG A 325 19.96 6.88 -10.49
CA ARG A 325 19.83 6.10 -11.72
C ARG A 325 18.44 6.20 -12.36
N ASP A 326 17.39 5.96 -11.59
CA ASP A 326 16.00 5.91 -12.09
C ASP A 326 15.05 6.84 -11.31
N GLY A 327 15.60 7.64 -10.40
CA GLY A 327 14.95 8.64 -9.59
C GLY A 327 15.92 9.18 -8.54
N LEU A 328 15.42 10.06 -7.67
CA LEU A 328 16.20 10.67 -6.61
C LEU A 328 15.59 10.38 -5.24
N LEU A 329 16.42 9.95 -4.32
CA LEU A 329 16.09 9.84 -2.91
C LEU A 329 16.76 10.98 -2.15
N VAL A 330 15.99 11.75 -1.39
CA VAL A 330 16.47 12.82 -0.54
C VAL A 330 16.16 12.54 0.92
N GLU A 331 16.92 13.14 1.82
CA GLU A 331 16.74 12.96 3.25
C GLU A 331 15.31 13.22 3.70
N ASN A 332 14.74 12.27 4.46
CA ASN A 332 13.33 12.34 4.88
C ASN A 332 13.03 13.61 5.69
N GLY A 333 12.04 14.38 5.22
CA GLY A 333 11.61 15.63 5.84
C GLY A 333 12.50 16.85 5.53
N ASN A 334 13.57 16.70 4.75
CA ASN A 334 14.42 17.82 4.35
C ASN A 334 13.80 18.53 3.12
N VAL A 335 13.09 19.62 3.41
CA VAL A 335 12.34 20.42 2.44
C VAL A 335 13.25 21.05 1.39
N GLU A 336 14.40 21.57 1.80
CA GLU A 336 15.37 22.23 0.93
C GLU A 336 15.96 21.23 -0.08
N LYS A 337 16.37 20.04 0.38
CA LYS A 337 16.88 18.99 -0.51
C LYS A 337 15.80 18.47 -1.46
N LEU A 338 14.53 18.41 -1.03
CA LEU A 338 13.42 18.06 -1.91
C LEU A 338 13.28 19.09 -3.04
N ALA A 339 13.30 20.38 -2.70
CA ALA A 339 13.25 21.46 -3.67
C ALA A 339 14.44 21.42 -4.63
N GLU A 340 15.65 21.26 -4.13
CA GLU A 340 16.88 21.17 -4.95
C GLU A 340 16.82 20.01 -5.94
N ALA A 341 16.34 18.84 -5.49
CA ALA A 341 16.20 17.67 -6.35
C ALA A 341 15.15 17.88 -7.45
N ILE A 342 14.02 18.52 -7.14
CA ILE A 342 13.00 18.88 -8.14
C ILE A 342 13.59 19.88 -9.15
N ILE A 343 14.26 20.92 -8.70
CA ILE A 343 14.90 21.94 -9.54
C ILE A 343 15.95 21.30 -10.47
N MET A 344 16.79 20.41 -9.92
CA MET A 344 17.78 19.67 -10.70
C MET A 344 17.13 18.86 -11.83
N MET A 345 16.03 18.17 -11.53
CA MET A 345 15.27 17.43 -12.55
C MET A 345 14.65 18.34 -13.61
N ILE A 346 14.22 19.54 -13.22
CA ILE A 346 13.66 20.56 -14.14
C ILE A 346 14.76 21.08 -15.07
N GLN A 347 15.90 21.47 -14.52
CA GLN A 347 16.98 22.14 -15.24
C GLN A 347 17.83 21.21 -16.13
N HIS A 348 17.76 19.89 -15.88
CA HIS A 348 18.58 18.92 -16.62
C HIS A 348 17.68 17.90 -17.39
N PRO A 349 17.06 18.30 -18.52
CA PRO A 349 16.13 17.45 -19.27
C PRO A 349 16.75 16.13 -19.73
N GLU A 350 18.04 16.12 -20.09
CA GLU A 350 18.73 14.89 -20.51
C GLU A 350 18.89 13.89 -19.33
N LYS A 351 19.22 14.38 -18.13
CA LYS A 351 19.29 13.52 -16.93
C LYS A 351 17.89 13.00 -16.59
N ARG A 352 16.89 13.89 -16.65
CA ARG A 352 15.48 13.54 -16.41
C ARG A 352 15.03 12.42 -17.36
N LYS A 353 15.35 12.52 -18.64
CA LYS A 353 15.03 11.50 -19.63
C LYS A 353 15.77 10.17 -19.35
N GLY A 354 17.08 10.22 -19.10
CA GLY A 354 17.85 9.02 -18.78
C GLY A 354 17.31 8.30 -17.54
N MET A 355 16.89 9.03 -16.49
CA MET A 355 16.26 8.45 -15.32
C MET A 355 14.89 7.86 -15.63
N ALA A 356 14.09 8.49 -16.50
CA ALA A 356 12.80 7.99 -16.93
C ALA A 356 12.94 6.65 -17.69
N ASP A 357 13.88 6.54 -18.59
CA ASP A 357 14.15 5.32 -19.34
C ASP A 357 14.56 4.17 -18.40
N ASN A 358 15.44 4.44 -17.45
CA ASN A 358 15.84 3.49 -16.41
C ASN A 358 14.67 3.12 -15.48
N ALA A 359 13.77 4.08 -15.16
CA ALA A 359 12.60 3.84 -14.33
C ALA A 359 11.64 2.83 -14.97
N ILE A 360 11.39 2.97 -16.28
CA ILE A 360 10.56 2.05 -17.07
C ILE A 360 11.15 0.62 -17.01
N GLU A 361 12.47 0.49 -17.13
CA GLU A 361 13.15 -0.80 -17.06
C GLU A 361 13.05 -1.40 -15.65
N ASN A 362 13.35 -0.61 -14.62
CA ASN A 362 13.38 -1.05 -13.24
C ASN A 362 12.02 -1.63 -12.79
N VAL A 363 10.91 -0.95 -13.09
CA VAL A 363 9.59 -1.38 -12.63
C VAL A 363 9.09 -2.67 -13.25
N GLN A 364 9.73 -3.19 -14.31
CA GLN A 364 9.37 -4.48 -14.90
C GLN A 364 9.48 -5.65 -13.90
N ARG A 365 10.30 -5.49 -12.87
CA ARG A 365 10.41 -6.49 -11.78
C ARG A 365 9.14 -6.60 -10.93
N PHE A 366 8.25 -5.60 -10.96
CA PHE A 366 6.97 -5.59 -10.26
C PHE A 366 5.78 -6.00 -11.13
N ARG A 367 5.99 -6.41 -12.39
CA ARG A 367 4.90 -6.93 -13.21
C ARG A 367 4.20 -8.09 -12.52
N ILE A 368 2.87 -8.13 -12.65
CA ILE A 368 2.03 -9.12 -11.97
C ILE A 368 2.51 -10.57 -12.22
N GLY A 369 2.95 -10.91 -13.43
CA GLY A 369 3.47 -12.24 -13.74
C GLY A 369 4.69 -12.62 -12.89
N ARG A 370 5.66 -11.70 -12.74
CA ARG A 370 6.87 -11.94 -11.92
C ARG A 370 6.54 -12.03 -10.43
N ILE A 371 5.59 -11.23 -9.96
CA ILE A 371 5.15 -11.30 -8.56
C ILE A 371 4.35 -12.58 -8.31
N ALA A 372 3.51 -12.99 -9.27
CA ALA A 372 2.76 -14.23 -9.19
C ALA A 372 3.67 -15.48 -9.15
N GLU A 373 4.80 -15.46 -9.88
CA GLU A 373 5.80 -16.51 -9.79
C GLU A 373 6.41 -16.64 -8.38
N LYS A 374 6.70 -15.51 -7.72
CA LYS A 374 7.17 -15.53 -6.31
C LYS A 374 6.13 -16.13 -5.37
N TRP A 375 4.86 -15.76 -5.54
CA TRP A 375 3.76 -16.33 -4.77
C TRP A 375 3.60 -17.83 -5.05
N LYS A 376 3.68 -18.24 -6.32
CA LYS A 376 3.64 -19.65 -6.70
C LYS A 376 4.78 -20.44 -6.05
N SER A 377 6.01 -19.95 -6.11
CA SER A 377 7.16 -20.58 -5.46
C SER A 377 6.98 -20.70 -3.95
N LEU A 378 6.39 -19.66 -3.29
CA LEU A 378 6.03 -19.75 -1.88
C LEU A 378 5.01 -20.86 -1.62
N PHE A 379 3.95 -20.93 -2.43
CA PHE A 379 2.91 -21.95 -2.26
C PHE A 379 3.46 -23.36 -2.45
N ASP A 380 4.27 -23.56 -3.47
CA ASP A 380 4.91 -24.85 -3.75
C ASP A 380 5.80 -25.28 -2.55
N ALA A 381 6.66 -24.38 -2.05
CA ALA A 381 7.54 -24.64 -0.89
C ALA A 381 6.82 -24.93 0.44
N LEU A 382 5.53 -24.61 0.55
CA LEU A 382 4.72 -24.98 1.74
C LEU A 382 4.21 -26.42 1.69
N TYR A 383 4.34 -27.10 0.55
CA TYR A 383 3.83 -28.44 0.33
C TYR A 383 4.92 -29.45 -0.10
N GLU A 384 6.16 -29.00 -0.22
CA GLU A 384 7.37 -29.81 -0.27
C GLU A 384 7.80 -30.24 1.16
#